data_56c35a57be171a21fb91669bc1a15338
#
_entry.id   56c35a57be171a21fb91669bc1a15338
#
_cell.length_a   1.000
_cell.length_b   1.000
_cell.length_c   1.000
_cell.angle_alpha   90.00
_cell.angle_beta   90.00
_cell.angle_gamma   90.00
#
_symmetry.space_group_name_H-M   'P 1'
#
loop_
_entity.id
_entity.type
_entity.pdbx_description
1 polymer ?
#
loop_
_entity_poly.entity_id
_entity_poly.type
_entity_poly.pdbx_seq_one_letter_code
_entity_poly.pdbx_strand_id
1 'polypeptide(L)'
;VMDAAGVTRPILFGSNSAAQLACLYAASHPDRVRGLATYAMWSHLAGRHLQEWQTYLEWTPSHFGSLEAALNEVRDVQPSRAGDPDHLEWMARLHRSAWSPGSFRPMVEVQMALDIRDVLPAISVPTLAMYRPGDSSVPEADARSSAALIPGATVVELPGTDHECSAGPIAPVIDALEGFIAGLDGAQ
;
A
#
# COMPACT_ATOMS: atom_id res chain seq x y z
N VAL A 1 12.68 12.13 -10.98
CA VAL A 1 11.38 12.22 -11.66
C VAL A 1 10.74 13.57 -11.38
N MET A 2 10.45 13.95 -10.12
CA MET A 2 9.78 15.23 -9.79
C MET A 2 10.53 16.45 -10.36
N ASP A 3 11.85 16.53 -10.15
CA ASP A 3 12.65 17.63 -10.67
C ASP A 3 12.61 17.72 -12.20
N ALA A 4 12.70 16.56 -12.88
CA ALA A 4 12.61 16.50 -14.34
C ALA A 4 11.21 16.87 -14.88
N ALA A 5 10.17 16.72 -14.06
CA ALA A 5 8.79 17.09 -14.39
C ALA A 5 8.43 18.53 -13.95
N GLY A 6 9.35 19.25 -13.33
CA GLY A 6 9.10 20.59 -12.79
C GLY A 6 8.15 20.63 -11.60
N VAL A 7 7.91 19.48 -10.95
CA VAL A 7 7.01 19.36 -9.80
C VAL A 7 7.79 19.63 -8.52
N THR A 8 7.46 20.71 -7.83
CA THR A 8 8.19 21.14 -6.63
C THR A 8 7.62 20.58 -5.32
N ARG A 9 6.29 20.56 -5.18
CA ARG A 9 5.58 20.10 -3.98
C ARG A 9 4.35 19.25 -4.35
N PRO A 10 4.52 17.98 -4.73
CA PRO A 10 3.38 17.11 -5.02
C PRO A 10 2.62 16.71 -3.76
N ILE A 11 1.39 16.26 -3.96
CA ILE A 11 0.73 15.36 -3.03
C ILE A 11 1.21 13.96 -3.38
N LEU A 12 1.75 13.25 -2.40
CA LEU A 12 2.17 11.86 -2.56
C LEU A 12 0.99 10.93 -2.25
N PHE A 13 0.78 9.97 -3.12
CA PHE A 13 -0.12 8.84 -2.85
C PHE A 13 0.68 7.54 -2.89
N GLY A 14 0.59 6.75 -1.83
CA GLY A 14 1.18 5.43 -1.76
C GLY A 14 0.16 4.40 -1.29
N SER A 15 0.14 3.23 -1.94
CA SER A 15 -0.62 2.09 -1.48
C SER A 15 0.32 0.94 -1.11
N ASN A 16 -0.03 0.18 -0.08
CA ASN A 16 0.73 -0.97 0.38
C ASN A 16 2.19 -0.59 0.74
N SER A 17 3.18 -1.30 0.25
CA SER A 17 4.61 -1.00 0.47
C SER A 17 5.05 0.36 -0.10
N ALA A 18 4.40 0.85 -1.16
CA ALA A 18 4.67 2.19 -1.66
C ALA A 18 4.23 3.29 -0.68
N ALA A 19 3.25 3.02 0.19
CA ALA A 19 2.86 3.92 1.27
C ALA A 19 4.01 4.13 2.27
N GLN A 20 4.75 3.08 2.61
CA GLN A 20 5.92 3.17 3.49
C GLN A 20 7.00 4.06 2.86
N LEU A 21 7.29 3.90 1.57
CA LEU A 21 8.25 4.75 0.85
C LEU A 21 7.80 6.22 0.79
N ALA A 22 6.50 6.46 0.59
CA ALA A 22 5.93 7.80 0.62
C ALA A 22 6.05 8.45 2.01
N CYS A 23 5.83 7.68 3.08
CA CYS A 23 6.04 8.12 4.47
C CYS A 23 7.50 8.49 4.73
N LEU A 24 8.45 7.62 4.33
CA LEU A 24 9.89 7.89 4.45
C LEU A 24 10.30 9.18 3.72
N TYR A 25 9.79 9.36 2.50
CA TYR A 25 10.07 10.57 1.74
C TYR A 25 9.46 11.83 2.38
N ALA A 26 8.20 11.77 2.82
CA ALA A 26 7.52 12.89 3.44
C ALA A 26 8.17 13.32 4.77
N ALA A 27 8.63 12.36 5.57
CA ALA A 27 9.37 12.65 6.81
C ALA A 27 10.75 13.25 6.55
N SER A 28 11.45 12.78 5.50
CA SER A 28 12.80 13.24 5.18
C SER A 28 12.83 14.56 4.40
N HIS A 29 11.75 14.89 3.67
CA HIS A 29 11.69 16.03 2.77
C HIS A 29 10.35 16.77 2.90
N PRO A 30 9.96 17.23 4.11
CA PRO A 30 8.65 17.85 4.33
C PRO A 30 8.42 19.09 3.47
N ASP A 31 9.45 19.88 3.21
CA ASP A 31 9.37 21.08 2.36
C ASP A 31 9.06 20.77 0.89
N ARG A 32 9.29 19.53 0.46
CA ARG A 32 9.06 19.06 -0.90
C ARG A 32 7.75 18.30 -1.08
N VAL A 33 6.94 18.17 -0.03
CA VAL A 33 5.65 17.46 -0.05
C VAL A 33 4.56 18.41 0.41
N ARG A 34 3.47 18.47 -0.35
CA ARG A 34 2.30 19.28 -0.01
C ARG A 34 1.33 18.56 0.91
N GLY A 35 1.21 17.25 0.73
CA GLY A 35 0.37 16.35 1.50
C GLY A 35 0.70 14.90 1.19
N LEU A 36 0.33 14.02 2.09
CA LEU A 36 0.54 12.58 2.00
C LEU A 36 -0.80 11.85 2.09
N ALA A 37 -1.08 10.97 1.15
CA ALA A 37 -2.19 10.04 1.24
C ALA A 37 -1.67 8.61 1.20
N THR A 38 -2.12 7.77 2.10
CA THR A 38 -1.73 6.36 2.19
C THR A 38 -2.96 5.46 2.12
N TYR A 39 -2.81 4.28 1.53
CA TYR A 39 -3.83 3.25 1.52
C TYR A 39 -3.21 1.91 1.93
N ALA A 40 -3.90 1.19 2.84
CA ALA A 40 -3.47 -0.12 3.36
C ALA A 40 -2.00 -0.11 3.82
N MET A 41 -1.60 0.93 4.55
CA MET A 41 -0.24 1.11 5.06
C MET A 41 -0.07 0.36 6.38
N TRP A 42 1.05 -0.34 6.51
CA TRP A 42 1.52 -0.90 7.78
C TRP A 42 2.88 -0.32 8.13
N SER A 43 3.16 -0.16 9.42
CA SER A 43 4.44 0.39 9.88
C SER A 43 5.56 -0.64 9.97
N HIS A 44 5.23 -1.90 10.21
CA HIS A 44 6.16 -3.04 10.28
C HIS A 44 5.38 -4.36 10.18
N LEU A 45 6.05 -5.43 9.81
CA LEU A 45 5.51 -6.78 9.84
C LEU A 45 5.96 -7.51 11.12
N ALA A 46 5.02 -8.13 11.81
CA ALA A 46 5.31 -8.88 13.05
C ALA A 46 4.39 -10.10 13.21
N GLY A 47 4.77 -11.00 14.12
CA GLY A 47 3.94 -12.13 14.55
C GLY A 47 3.51 -13.03 13.39
N ARG A 48 2.21 -13.33 13.32
CA ARG A 48 1.63 -14.23 12.31
C ARG A 48 1.85 -13.70 10.89
N HIS A 49 1.70 -12.42 10.66
CA HIS A 49 1.89 -11.81 9.33
C HIS A 49 3.29 -12.02 8.79
N LEU A 50 4.31 -11.87 9.64
CA LEU A 50 5.69 -12.17 9.23
C LEU A 50 5.87 -13.64 8.83
N GLN A 51 5.23 -14.56 9.54
CA GLN A 51 5.29 -16.00 9.23
C GLN A 51 4.56 -16.32 7.90
N GLU A 52 3.42 -15.69 7.64
CA GLU A 52 2.68 -15.84 6.38
C GLU A 52 3.52 -15.36 5.19
N TRP A 53 4.17 -14.22 5.31
CA TRP A 53 5.08 -13.70 4.30
C TRP A 53 6.31 -14.60 4.08
N GLN A 54 6.86 -15.18 5.14
CA GLN A 54 7.94 -16.17 5.02
C GLN A 54 7.49 -17.41 4.24
N THR A 55 6.31 -17.94 4.57
CA THR A 55 5.72 -19.07 3.86
C THR A 55 5.47 -18.75 2.38
N TYR A 56 4.93 -17.58 2.10
CA TYR A 56 4.72 -17.09 0.73
C TYR A 56 6.04 -16.99 -0.05
N LEU A 57 7.08 -16.46 0.59
CA LEU A 57 8.41 -16.33 -0.01
C LEU A 57 9.05 -17.68 -0.36
N GLU A 58 8.82 -18.72 0.44
CA GLU A 58 9.32 -20.07 0.19
C GLU A 58 8.54 -20.78 -0.93
N TRP A 59 7.22 -20.56 -0.98
CA TRP A 59 6.33 -21.22 -1.94
C TRP A 59 6.37 -20.59 -3.33
N THR A 60 6.44 -19.28 -3.44
CA THR A 60 6.29 -18.53 -4.70
C THR A 60 7.32 -18.87 -5.78
N PRO A 61 8.63 -19.11 -5.50
CA PRO A 61 9.59 -19.36 -6.56
C PRO A 61 9.28 -20.57 -7.44
N SER A 62 8.69 -21.64 -6.86
CA SER A 62 8.32 -22.85 -7.62
C SER A 62 7.01 -22.71 -8.40
N HIS A 63 6.19 -21.69 -8.08
CA HIS A 63 4.88 -21.45 -8.70
C HIS A 63 4.82 -20.12 -9.45
N PHE A 64 5.95 -19.46 -9.60
CA PHE A 64 6.05 -18.09 -10.12
C PHE A 64 5.37 -17.93 -11.49
N GLY A 65 4.44 -16.99 -11.58
CA GLY A 65 3.71 -16.66 -12.80
C GLY A 65 2.73 -17.74 -13.28
N SER A 66 2.43 -18.75 -12.46
CA SER A 66 1.37 -19.72 -12.70
C SER A 66 -0.02 -19.12 -12.40
N LEU A 67 -1.06 -19.77 -12.94
CA LEU A 67 -2.45 -19.41 -12.57
C LEU A 67 -2.75 -19.71 -11.10
N GLU A 68 -2.11 -20.73 -10.52
CA GLU A 68 -2.24 -21.07 -9.11
C GLU A 68 -1.68 -19.96 -8.22
N ALA A 69 -0.50 -19.43 -8.55
CA ALA A 69 0.08 -18.30 -7.83
C ALA A 69 -0.79 -17.05 -7.94
N ALA A 70 -1.30 -16.75 -9.15
CA ALA A 70 -2.20 -15.64 -9.37
C ALA A 70 -3.51 -15.79 -8.57
N LEU A 71 -4.09 -16.99 -8.53
CA LEU A 71 -5.32 -17.26 -7.75
C LEU A 71 -5.09 -17.08 -6.26
N ASN A 72 -3.99 -17.60 -5.71
CA ASN A 72 -3.68 -17.45 -4.29
C ASN A 72 -3.49 -15.98 -3.93
N GLU A 73 -2.71 -15.23 -4.70
CA GLU A 73 -2.52 -13.80 -4.46
C GLU A 73 -3.83 -13.01 -4.59
N VAL A 74 -4.60 -13.25 -5.67
CA VAL A 74 -5.87 -12.52 -5.86
C VAL A 74 -6.87 -12.82 -4.74
N ARG A 75 -6.90 -14.05 -4.19
CA ARG A 75 -7.74 -14.37 -3.03
C ARG A 75 -7.36 -13.56 -1.79
N ASP A 76 -6.07 -13.29 -1.61
CA ASP A 76 -5.57 -12.54 -0.46
C ASP A 76 -5.70 -11.03 -0.66
N VAL A 77 -5.27 -10.51 -1.82
CA VAL A 77 -5.15 -9.05 -2.02
C VAL A 77 -6.30 -8.43 -2.82
N GLN A 78 -7.08 -9.24 -3.58
CA GLN A 78 -8.20 -8.78 -4.40
C GLN A 78 -9.37 -9.78 -4.37
N PRO A 79 -9.88 -10.16 -3.18
CA PRO A 79 -10.89 -11.23 -3.05
C PRO A 79 -12.14 -11.00 -3.90
N SER A 80 -12.52 -9.75 -4.19
CA SER A 80 -13.64 -9.41 -5.07
C SER A 80 -13.43 -9.87 -6.53
N ARG A 81 -12.19 -10.15 -6.94
CA ARG A 81 -11.80 -10.56 -8.29
C ARG A 81 -11.42 -12.04 -8.40
N ALA A 82 -11.45 -12.80 -7.30
CA ALA A 82 -10.99 -14.20 -7.27
C ALA A 82 -11.82 -15.16 -8.16
N GLY A 83 -13.04 -14.78 -8.53
CA GLY A 83 -13.90 -15.54 -9.44
C GLY A 83 -13.81 -15.14 -10.91
N ASP A 84 -12.91 -14.21 -11.28
CA ASP A 84 -12.77 -13.68 -12.62
C ASP A 84 -11.56 -14.34 -13.35
N PRO A 85 -11.80 -15.31 -14.27
CA PRO A 85 -10.71 -16.05 -14.91
C PRO A 85 -9.84 -15.15 -15.79
N ASP A 86 -10.39 -14.14 -16.45
CA ASP A 86 -9.64 -13.21 -17.29
C ASP A 86 -8.69 -12.37 -16.44
N HIS A 87 -9.14 -11.97 -15.25
CA HIS A 87 -8.31 -11.27 -14.28
C HIS A 87 -7.16 -12.14 -13.75
N LEU A 88 -7.41 -13.40 -13.46
CA LEU A 88 -6.37 -14.34 -13.02
C LEU A 88 -5.30 -14.56 -14.10
N GLU A 89 -5.71 -14.73 -15.36
CA GLU A 89 -4.76 -14.82 -16.47
C GLU A 89 -3.95 -13.53 -16.66
N TRP A 90 -4.60 -12.38 -16.49
CA TRP A 90 -3.93 -11.09 -16.54
C TRP A 90 -2.89 -10.96 -15.43
N MET A 91 -3.23 -11.32 -14.19
CA MET A 91 -2.30 -11.31 -13.04
C MET A 91 -1.11 -12.22 -13.26
N ALA A 92 -1.33 -13.46 -13.72
CA ALA A 92 -0.24 -14.38 -14.05
C ALA A 92 0.71 -13.82 -15.11
N ARG A 93 0.19 -13.13 -16.14
CA ARG A 93 1.01 -12.45 -17.16
C ARG A 93 1.75 -11.26 -16.58
N LEU A 94 1.08 -10.46 -15.73
CA LEU A 94 1.69 -9.31 -15.06
C LEU A 94 2.91 -9.75 -14.25
N HIS A 95 2.78 -10.79 -13.44
CA HIS A 95 3.89 -11.32 -12.65
C HIS A 95 5.09 -11.74 -13.52
N ARG A 96 4.84 -12.49 -14.60
CA ARG A 96 5.91 -12.90 -15.53
C ARG A 96 6.58 -11.72 -16.24
N SER A 97 5.84 -10.61 -16.41
CA SER A 97 6.35 -9.44 -17.13
C SER A 97 7.04 -8.43 -16.20
N ALA A 98 6.54 -8.28 -14.97
CA ALA A 98 7.02 -7.28 -14.02
C ALA A 98 8.20 -7.78 -13.17
N TRP A 99 8.32 -9.09 -12.98
CA TRP A 99 9.24 -9.70 -12.05
C TRP A 99 10.01 -10.86 -12.67
N SER A 100 11.08 -11.25 -12.02
CA SER A 100 11.72 -12.54 -12.18
C SER A 100 11.78 -13.26 -10.82
N PRO A 101 11.92 -14.59 -10.78
CA PRO A 101 12.14 -15.29 -9.50
C PRO A 101 13.32 -14.72 -8.71
N GLY A 102 14.37 -14.24 -9.41
CA GLY A 102 15.55 -13.65 -8.78
C GLY A 102 15.34 -12.24 -8.24
N SER A 103 14.41 -11.45 -8.78
CA SER A 103 14.11 -10.11 -8.27
C SER A 103 13.02 -10.11 -7.20
N PHE A 104 12.14 -11.11 -7.22
CA PHE A 104 11.03 -11.23 -6.28
C PHE A 104 11.49 -11.40 -4.83
N ARG A 105 12.36 -12.40 -4.57
CA ARG A 105 12.84 -12.69 -3.22
C ARG A 105 13.48 -11.49 -2.51
N PRO A 106 14.49 -10.81 -3.08
CA PRO A 106 15.12 -9.65 -2.42
C PRO A 106 14.13 -8.52 -2.12
N MET A 107 13.15 -8.31 -3.01
CA MET A 107 12.12 -7.28 -2.79
C MET A 107 11.23 -7.61 -1.60
N VAL A 108 10.75 -8.85 -1.51
CA VAL A 108 9.93 -9.30 -0.38
C VAL A 108 10.73 -9.26 0.93
N GLU A 109 11.99 -9.67 0.93
CA GLU A 109 12.87 -9.62 2.10
C GLU A 109 13.05 -8.17 2.62
N VAL A 110 13.20 -7.20 1.71
CA VAL A 110 13.24 -5.78 2.09
C VAL A 110 11.92 -5.33 2.74
N GLN A 111 10.77 -5.72 2.16
CA GLN A 111 9.46 -5.37 2.74
C GLN A 111 9.26 -5.99 4.12
N MET A 112 9.70 -7.24 4.31
CA MET A 112 9.62 -7.93 5.60
C MET A 112 10.52 -7.30 6.68
N ALA A 113 11.66 -6.75 6.29
CA ALA A 113 12.62 -6.12 7.19
C ALA A 113 12.30 -4.65 7.50
N LEU A 114 11.39 -4.04 6.75
CA LEU A 114 11.09 -2.62 6.86
C LEU A 114 10.28 -2.33 8.14
N ASP A 115 10.84 -1.47 8.99
CA ASP A 115 10.18 -0.92 10.16
C ASP A 115 10.30 0.61 10.13
N ILE A 116 9.18 1.29 9.99
CA ILE A 116 9.13 2.75 9.88
C ILE A 116 8.48 3.42 11.09
N ARG A 117 8.25 2.67 12.18
CA ARG A 117 7.55 3.20 13.37
C ARG A 117 8.23 4.44 13.95
N ASP A 118 9.56 4.46 13.96
CA ASP A 118 10.33 5.60 14.47
C ASP A 118 10.36 6.79 13.53
N VAL A 119 9.94 6.60 12.26
CA VAL A 119 9.90 7.65 11.24
C VAL A 119 8.54 8.35 11.18
N LEU A 120 7.45 7.61 11.39
CA LEU A 120 6.09 8.14 11.27
C LEU A 120 5.82 9.39 12.13
N PRO A 121 6.33 9.50 13.39
CA PRO A 121 6.16 10.71 14.20
C PRO A 121 6.84 11.97 13.64
N ALA A 122 7.78 11.84 12.72
CA ALA A 122 8.46 12.95 12.08
C ALA A 122 7.69 13.54 10.88
N ILE A 123 6.62 12.88 10.45
CA ILE A 123 5.78 13.39 9.35
C ILE A 123 5.02 14.62 9.85
N SER A 124 5.28 15.78 9.23
CA SER A 124 4.68 17.07 9.59
C SER A 124 3.74 17.63 8.52
N VAL A 125 3.61 16.94 7.39
CA VAL A 125 2.69 17.36 6.32
C VAL A 125 1.29 16.82 6.56
N PRO A 126 0.22 17.51 6.11
CA PRO A 126 -1.15 16.98 6.18
C PRO A 126 -1.21 15.57 5.61
N THR A 127 -1.80 14.65 6.36
CA THR A 127 -1.81 13.24 5.99
C THR A 127 -3.22 12.64 6.05
N LEU A 128 -3.58 11.91 4.99
CA LEU A 128 -4.77 11.06 4.89
C LEU A 128 -4.34 9.59 4.93
N ALA A 129 -4.83 8.83 5.89
CA ALA A 129 -4.60 7.39 5.98
C ALA A 129 -5.92 6.64 5.72
N MET A 130 -5.93 5.83 4.68
CA MET A 130 -7.10 5.07 4.23
C MET A 130 -6.86 3.57 4.41
N TYR A 131 -7.89 2.85 4.82
CA TYR A 131 -7.85 1.39 4.91
C TYR A 131 -9.26 0.80 4.78
N ARG A 132 -9.33 -0.50 4.56
CA ARG A 132 -10.58 -1.29 4.59
C ARG A 132 -10.54 -2.22 5.81
N PRO A 133 -11.53 -2.17 6.72
CA PRO A 133 -11.56 -3.06 7.90
C PRO A 133 -11.56 -4.55 7.58
N GLY A 134 -12.09 -4.91 6.39
CA GLY A 134 -12.12 -6.29 5.91
C GLY A 134 -10.88 -6.76 5.16
N ASP A 135 -9.84 -5.93 5.06
CA ASP A 135 -8.56 -6.31 4.45
C ASP A 135 -7.86 -7.38 5.30
N SER A 136 -7.61 -8.55 4.71
CA SER A 136 -6.92 -9.66 5.37
C SER A 136 -5.40 -9.52 5.38
N SER A 137 -4.85 -8.74 4.44
CA SER A 137 -3.41 -8.53 4.29
C SER A 137 -2.86 -7.48 5.26
N VAL A 138 -3.68 -6.45 5.58
CA VAL A 138 -3.36 -5.46 6.61
C VAL A 138 -4.54 -5.35 7.57
N PRO A 139 -4.50 -6.02 8.72
CA PRO A 139 -5.55 -5.95 9.71
C PRO A 139 -5.86 -4.51 10.13
N GLU A 140 -7.11 -4.23 10.40
CA GLU A 140 -7.57 -2.92 10.87
C GLU A 140 -6.73 -2.39 12.03
N ALA A 141 -6.40 -3.25 13.00
CA ALA A 141 -5.59 -2.86 14.16
C ALA A 141 -4.21 -2.34 13.76
N ASP A 142 -3.58 -2.96 12.74
CA ASP A 142 -2.26 -2.57 12.25
C ASP A 142 -2.34 -1.28 11.43
N ALA A 143 -3.36 -1.13 10.59
CA ALA A 143 -3.60 0.10 9.85
C ALA A 143 -3.86 1.29 10.79
N ARG A 144 -4.73 1.12 11.79
CA ARG A 144 -5.04 2.17 12.78
C ARG A 144 -3.84 2.52 13.65
N SER A 145 -3.12 1.52 14.17
CA SER A 145 -1.94 1.77 15.00
C SER A 145 -0.84 2.48 14.22
N SER A 146 -0.63 2.12 12.97
CA SER A 146 0.31 2.79 12.08
C SER A 146 -0.08 4.24 11.79
N ALA A 147 -1.35 4.49 11.47
CA ALA A 147 -1.86 5.85 11.24
C ALA A 147 -1.78 6.72 12.50
N ALA A 148 -2.00 6.14 13.68
CA ALA A 148 -1.92 6.84 14.96
C ALA A 148 -0.52 7.36 15.31
N LEU A 149 0.53 6.80 14.69
CA LEU A 149 1.91 7.28 14.84
C LEU A 149 2.17 8.58 14.06
N ILE A 150 1.30 8.95 13.09
CA ILE A 150 1.47 10.15 12.29
C ILE A 150 0.69 11.31 12.93
N PRO A 151 1.37 12.38 13.39
CA PRO A 151 0.70 13.49 14.06
C PRO A 151 -0.35 14.16 13.15
N GLY A 152 -1.58 14.26 13.64
CA GLY A 152 -2.67 14.94 12.93
C GLY A 152 -3.19 14.22 11.68
N ALA A 153 -2.86 12.94 11.47
CA ALA A 153 -3.39 12.19 10.35
C ALA A 153 -4.92 12.05 10.41
N THR A 154 -5.57 12.33 9.30
CA THR A 154 -6.99 12.00 9.10
C THR A 154 -7.10 10.53 8.70
N VAL A 155 -7.91 9.77 9.44
CA VAL A 155 -8.10 8.34 9.17
C VAL A 155 -9.46 8.11 8.55
N VAL A 156 -9.52 7.41 7.42
CA VAL A 156 -10.76 7.10 6.70
C VAL A 156 -10.89 5.60 6.50
N GLU A 157 -12.00 5.06 7.02
CA GLU A 157 -12.45 3.70 6.74
C GLU A 157 -13.18 3.65 5.41
N LEU A 158 -12.80 2.70 4.57
CA LEU A 158 -13.40 2.50 3.27
C LEU A 158 -14.16 1.18 3.21
N PRO A 159 -15.25 1.09 2.44
CA PRO A 159 -15.98 -0.17 2.28
C PRO A 159 -15.18 -1.18 1.44
N GLY A 160 -15.44 -2.48 1.68
CA GLY A 160 -14.83 -3.59 0.94
C GLY A 160 -13.80 -4.36 1.73
N THR A 161 -13.19 -5.33 1.06
CA THR A 161 -12.24 -6.28 1.65
C THR A 161 -10.93 -6.38 0.88
N ASP A 162 -10.84 -5.72 -0.29
CA ASP A 162 -9.66 -5.80 -1.15
C ASP A 162 -8.51 -4.97 -0.57
N HIS A 163 -7.34 -5.60 -0.50
CA HIS A 163 -6.09 -4.95 -0.13
C HIS A 163 -5.63 -3.95 -1.20
N GLU A 164 -5.89 -4.25 -2.47
CA GLU A 164 -5.55 -3.36 -3.57
C GLU A 164 -6.59 -2.24 -3.73
N CYS A 165 -6.13 -0.98 -3.73
CA CYS A 165 -7.02 0.18 -3.86
C CYS A 165 -7.76 0.22 -5.20
N SER A 166 -7.22 -0.43 -6.23
CA SER A 166 -7.78 -0.53 -7.58
C SER A 166 -8.83 -1.64 -7.73
N ALA A 167 -9.05 -2.46 -6.71
CA ALA A 167 -10.06 -3.51 -6.68
C ALA A 167 -11.23 -3.14 -5.75
N GLY A 168 -12.38 -3.80 -5.92
CA GLY A 168 -13.58 -3.54 -5.13
C GLY A 168 -14.19 -2.16 -5.37
N PRO A 169 -14.79 -1.54 -4.34
CA PRO A 169 -15.38 -0.21 -4.44
C PRO A 169 -14.30 0.88 -4.58
N ILE A 170 -14.10 1.39 -5.79
CA ILE A 170 -13.06 2.40 -6.08
C ILE A 170 -13.57 3.82 -5.80
N ALA A 171 -14.86 4.11 -6.04
CA ALA A 171 -15.38 5.47 -5.86
C ALA A 171 -15.11 6.06 -4.46
N PRO A 172 -15.31 5.35 -3.34
CA PRO A 172 -14.98 5.89 -2.01
C PRO A 172 -13.49 6.23 -1.82
N VAL A 173 -12.57 5.53 -2.51
CA VAL A 173 -11.13 5.87 -2.49
C VAL A 173 -10.90 7.20 -3.20
N ILE A 174 -11.52 7.38 -4.38
CA ILE A 174 -11.42 8.62 -5.16
C ILE A 174 -12.03 9.79 -4.39
N ASP A 175 -13.24 9.62 -3.84
CA ASP A 175 -13.93 10.66 -3.07
C ASP A 175 -13.10 11.13 -1.87
N ALA A 176 -12.46 10.20 -1.15
CA ALA A 176 -11.59 10.53 -0.02
C ALA A 176 -10.34 11.31 -0.47
N LEU A 177 -9.72 10.90 -1.60
CA LEU A 177 -8.57 11.61 -2.17
C LEU A 177 -8.95 13.00 -2.67
N GLU A 178 -10.05 13.15 -3.39
CA GLU A 178 -10.54 14.45 -3.89
C GLU A 178 -10.88 15.39 -2.73
N GLY A 179 -11.56 14.89 -1.69
CA GLY A 179 -11.86 15.66 -0.48
C GLY A 179 -10.57 16.13 0.23
N PHE A 180 -9.58 15.27 0.34
CA PHE A 180 -8.28 15.62 0.92
C PHE A 180 -7.56 16.71 0.09
N ILE A 181 -7.51 16.55 -1.23
CA ILE A 181 -6.88 17.52 -2.14
C ILE A 181 -7.57 18.88 -2.03
N ALA A 182 -8.91 18.92 -2.08
CA ALA A 182 -9.69 20.15 -1.95
C ALA A 182 -9.44 20.86 -0.61
N GLY A 183 -9.31 20.10 0.49
CA GLY A 183 -8.97 20.64 1.81
C GLY A 183 -7.60 21.32 1.83
N LEU A 184 -6.62 20.78 1.12
CA LEU A 184 -5.29 21.39 1.00
C LEU A 184 -5.31 22.69 0.17
N ASP A 185 -6.19 22.80 -0.82
CA ASP A 185 -6.34 23.99 -1.66
C ASP A 185 -7.02 25.15 -0.89
N GLY A 186 -7.95 24.83 -0.01
CA GLY A 186 -8.67 25.82 0.82
C GLY A 186 -7.90 26.36 2.02
N ALA A 187 -6.77 25.74 2.38
CA ALA A 187 -5.94 26.12 3.53
C ALA A 187 -4.75 27.07 3.18
N GLN A 188 -4.70 27.58 1.94
CA GLN A 188 -3.64 28.51 1.47
C GLN A 188 -4.01 29.98 1.69
#